data_25fc6ee3e5c20e358482ffa470870035
#
_entry.id   25fc6ee3e5c20e358482ffa470870035
#
_cell.length_a   1.000
_cell.length_b   1.000
_cell.length_c   1.000
_cell.angle_alpha   90.00
_cell.angle_beta   90.00
_cell.angle_gamma   90.00
#
_symmetry.space_group_name_H-M   'P 1'
#
loop_
_entity.id
_entity.type
_entity.pdbx_description
1 polymer ?
#
loop_
_entity_poly.entity_id
_entity_poly.type
_entity_poly.pdbx_seq_one_letter_code
_entity_poly.pdbx_strand_id
1 'polypeptide(L)'
;ACDWEQMYLSPRMARDFLVRLREENGPENSFVDCYYPYLEEESKEKVRQALTAEEAAYLDALPAVKEELIFPLDDMLLAIATKLNDRELLFFTFYFTRDPLTVWGNYKQEYICFRPRKAGGVS
;
A
#
# COMPACT_ATOMS: atom_id res chain seq x y z
N ALA A 1 -8.68 24.45 7.80
CA ALA A 1 -9.51 23.27 7.68
C ALA A 1 -8.85 22.26 6.76
N CYS A 2 -8.99 21.01 7.08
CA CYS A 2 -8.40 19.96 6.28
C CYS A 2 -9.30 19.68 5.09
N ASP A 3 -8.78 19.84 3.88
CA ASP A 3 -9.55 19.64 2.66
C ASP A 3 -9.31 18.25 2.08
N TRP A 4 -9.56 17.23 2.90
CA TRP A 4 -9.42 15.85 2.49
C TRP A 4 -10.77 15.18 2.43
N GLU A 5 -10.95 14.39 1.38
CA GLU A 5 -12.10 13.51 1.29
C GLU A 5 -11.67 12.13 1.73
N GLN A 6 -12.55 11.45 2.44
CA GLN A 6 -12.28 10.09 2.91
C GLN A 6 -13.30 9.13 2.33
N MET A 7 -12.84 7.92 2.01
CA MET A 7 -13.70 6.87 1.50
C MET A 7 -13.21 5.53 2.04
N TYR A 8 -14.14 4.66 2.41
CA TYR A 8 -13.82 3.36 2.96
C TYR A 8 -14.08 2.27 1.93
N LEU A 9 -13.16 1.32 1.83
CA LEU A 9 -13.26 0.23 0.88
C LEU A 9 -13.09 -1.11 1.59
N SER A 10 -13.86 -2.10 1.16
CA SER A 10 -13.64 -3.48 1.60
C SER A 10 -12.40 -4.04 0.89
N PRO A 11 -11.82 -5.13 1.40
CA PRO A 11 -10.64 -5.73 0.75
C PRO A 11 -10.87 -6.10 -0.71
N ARG A 12 -12.03 -6.63 -1.01
CA ARG A 12 -12.37 -7.02 -2.38
C ARG A 12 -12.38 -5.81 -3.32
N MET A 13 -13.02 -4.73 -2.89
CA MET A 13 -13.10 -3.51 -3.67
C MET A 13 -11.75 -2.82 -3.75
N ALA A 14 -10.99 -2.87 -2.67
CA ALA A 14 -9.70 -2.18 -2.58
C ALA A 14 -8.69 -2.72 -3.58
N ARG A 15 -8.62 -4.03 -3.74
CA ARG A 15 -7.65 -4.63 -4.66
C ARG A 15 -7.90 -4.14 -6.10
N ASP A 16 -9.13 -4.22 -6.56
CA ASP A 16 -9.48 -3.79 -7.91
C ASP A 16 -9.26 -2.30 -8.08
N PHE A 17 -9.57 -1.54 -7.04
CA PHE A 17 -9.38 -0.09 -7.04
C PHE A 17 -7.89 0.27 -7.14
N LEU A 18 -7.04 -0.42 -6.37
CA LEU A 18 -5.61 -0.16 -6.40
C LEU A 18 -4.99 -0.50 -7.76
N VAL A 19 -5.42 -1.61 -8.37
CA VAL A 19 -4.96 -1.98 -9.70
C VAL A 19 -5.32 -0.89 -10.71
N ARG A 20 -6.55 -0.41 -10.65
CA ARG A 20 -7.01 0.65 -11.54
C ARG A 20 -6.25 1.95 -11.32
N LEU A 21 -6.04 2.33 -10.06
CA LEU A 21 -5.29 3.54 -9.75
C LEU A 21 -3.87 3.48 -10.28
N ARG A 22 -3.23 2.32 -10.17
CA ARG A 22 -1.88 2.16 -10.69
C ARG A 22 -1.86 2.28 -12.21
N GLU A 23 -2.85 1.75 -12.88
CA GLU A 23 -2.95 1.88 -14.32
C GLU A 23 -3.19 3.33 -14.73
N GLU A 24 -4.08 4.02 -14.04
CA GLU A 24 -4.42 5.42 -14.35
C GLU A 24 -3.27 6.38 -14.06
N ASN A 25 -2.57 6.17 -12.95
CA ASN A 25 -1.45 7.02 -12.57
C ASN A 25 -0.16 6.65 -13.31
N GLY A 26 -0.03 5.40 -13.69
CA GLY A 26 1.19 4.85 -14.27
C GLY A 26 2.11 4.29 -13.19
N PRO A 27 2.91 3.26 -13.52
CA PRO A 27 3.82 2.65 -12.55
C PRO A 27 4.81 3.65 -11.96
N GLU A 28 5.22 4.64 -12.73
CA GLU A 28 6.19 5.65 -12.29
C GLU A 28 5.62 6.63 -11.28
N ASN A 29 4.30 6.67 -11.13
CA ASN A 29 3.61 7.56 -10.20
C ASN A 29 2.86 6.81 -9.10
N SER A 30 3.20 5.54 -8.90
CA SER A 30 2.53 4.69 -7.92
C SER A 30 3.57 4.13 -6.96
N PHE A 31 3.33 4.31 -5.66
CA PHE A 31 4.28 3.93 -4.62
C PHE A 31 3.57 3.28 -3.44
N VAL A 32 4.34 2.54 -2.66
CA VAL A 32 3.83 1.90 -1.44
C VAL A 32 4.92 1.94 -0.38
N ASP A 33 4.54 2.19 0.87
CA ASP A 33 5.49 2.03 1.96
C ASP A 33 5.52 0.57 2.39
N CYS A 34 6.68 0.12 2.84
CA CYS A 34 6.83 -1.26 3.28
C CYS A 34 7.84 -1.30 4.41
N TYR A 35 7.37 -1.66 5.60
CA TYR A 35 8.21 -1.71 6.79
C TYR A 35 8.86 -3.08 6.99
N TYR A 36 8.62 -4.02 6.10
CA TYR A 36 9.14 -5.37 6.26
C TYR A 36 10.66 -5.43 6.56
N PRO A 37 11.51 -4.68 5.82
CA PRO A 37 12.95 -4.76 6.09
C PRO A 37 13.34 -4.37 7.52
N TYR A 38 12.48 -3.63 8.21
CA TYR A 38 12.75 -3.13 9.56
C TYR A 38 12.04 -3.92 10.65
N LEU A 39 11.33 -4.98 10.29
CA LEU A 39 10.66 -5.83 11.27
C LEU A 39 11.68 -6.72 11.99
N GLU A 40 11.33 -7.14 13.21
CA GLU A 40 12.10 -8.13 13.93
C GLU A 40 11.97 -9.48 13.23
N GLU A 41 12.94 -10.36 13.41
CA GLU A 41 12.95 -11.66 12.73
C GLU A 41 11.69 -12.47 13.02
N GLU A 42 11.18 -12.42 14.23
CA GLU A 42 9.96 -13.12 14.60
C GLU A 42 8.76 -12.62 13.78
N SER A 43 8.65 -11.30 13.62
CA SER A 43 7.58 -10.69 12.82
C SER A 43 7.74 -11.01 11.35
N LYS A 44 8.98 -10.99 10.84
CA LYS A 44 9.26 -11.36 9.47
C LYS A 44 8.82 -12.79 9.17
N GLU A 45 9.07 -13.70 10.13
CA GLU A 45 8.69 -15.09 9.96
C GLU A 45 7.19 -15.26 9.84
N LYS A 46 6.42 -14.54 10.64
CA LYS A 46 4.96 -14.57 10.56
C LYS A 46 4.48 -14.09 9.18
N VAL A 47 5.10 -13.04 8.68
CA VAL A 47 4.78 -12.51 7.35
C VAL A 47 5.10 -13.55 6.27
N ARG A 48 6.28 -14.16 6.33
CA ARG A 48 6.70 -15.16 5.35
C ARG A 48 5.76 -16.36 5.31
N GLN A 49 5.24 -16.77 6.46
CA GLN A 49 4.32 -17.90 6.53
C GLN A 49 2.99 -17.64 5.82
N ALA A 50 2.61 -16.40 5.66
CA ALA A 50 1.38 -16.03 4.96
C ALA A 50 1.57 -15.86 3.46
N LEU A 51 2.80 -15.97 2.97
CA LEU A 51 3.16 -15.70 1.59
C LEU A 51 3.66 -16.96 0.89
N THR A 52 3.66 -16.91 -0.45
CA THR A 52 4.33 -17.94 -1.22
C THR A 52 5.85 -17.77 -1.06
N ALA A 53 6.61 -18.82 -1.41
CA ALA A 53 8.07 -18.76 -1.35
C ALA A 53 8.60 -17.61 -2.22
N GLU A 54 8.00 -17.41 -3.39
CA GLU A 54 8.40 -16.34 -4.30
C GLU A 54 8.14 -14.97 -3.71
N GLU A 55 6.97 -14.78 -3.11
CA GLU A 55 6.61 -13.52 -2.46
C GLU A 55 7.52 -13.22 -1.28
N ALA A 56 7.79 -14.24 -0.46
CA ALA A 56 8.67 -14.07 0.69
C ALA A 56 10.08 -13.69 0.25
N ALA A 57 10.60 -14.34 -0.80
CA ALA A 57 11.91 -14.01 -1.35
C ALA A 57 11.96 -12.58 -1.88
N TYR A 58 10.88 -12.13 -2.48
CA TYR A 58 10.78 -10.76 -2.99
C TYR A 58 10.93 -9.75 -1.85
N LEU A 59 10.22 -9.97 -0.74
CA LEU A 59 10.31 -9.08 0.40
C LEU A 59 11.70 -9.12 1.04
N ASP A 60 12.29 -10.30 1.16
CA ASP A 60 13.63 -10.43 1.74
C ASP A 60 14.69 -9.74 0.89
N ALA A 61 14.43 -9.56 -0.40
CA ALA A 61 15.36 -8.88 -1.31
C ALA A 61 15.21 -7.36 -1.29
N LEU A 62 14.18 -6.83 -0.65
CA LEU A 62 14.01 -5.37 -0.57
C LEU A 62 15.15 -4.74 0.22
N PRO A 63 15.71 -3.63 -0.27
CA PRO A 63 16.82 -2.99 0.44
C PRO A 63 16.37 -2.37 1.75
N ALA A 64 17.16 -2.59 2.81
CA ALA A 64 16.94 -1.97 4.11
C ALA A 64 17.79 -0.71 4.17
N VAL A 65 17.48 0.26 3.34
CA VAL A 65 18.18 1.53 3.32
C VAL A 65 17.55 2.44 4.36
N LYS A 66 18.37 2.98 5.23
CA LYS A 66 17.91 3.86 6.30
C LYS A 66 17.03 4.98 5.75
N GLU A 67 15.85 5.12 6.33
CA GLU A 67 14.87 6.14 5.97
C GLU A 67 14.15 5.94 4.64
N GLU A 68 14.47 4.87 3.92
CA GLU A 68 13.73 4.57 2.70
C GLU A 68 12.77 3.40 2.96
N LEU A 69 11.50 3.75 3.12
CA LEU A 69 10.43 2.77 3.34
C LEU A 69 9.47 2.74 2.16
N ILE A 70 9.66 3.63 1.18
CA ILE A 70 8.74 3.77 0.05
C ILE A 70 9.37 3.15 -1.19
N PHE A 71 8.61 2.27 -1.83
CA PHE A 71 9.06 1.52 -3.00
C PHE A 71 8.08 1.70 -4.15
N PRO A 72 8.54 1.57 -5.40
CA PRO A 72 7.60 1.56 -6.52
C PRO A 72 6.58 0.43 -6.36
N LEU A 73 5.32 0.73 -6.63
CA LEU A 73 4.24 -0.25 -6.50
C LEU A 73 4.18 -1.08 -7.78
N ASP A 74 4.82 -2.24 -7.75
CA ASP A 74 4.74 -3.19 -8.86
C ASP A 74 3.67 -4.24 -8.59
N ASP A 75 3.48 -5.16 -9.53
CA ASP A 75 2.45 -6.19 -9.40
C ASP A 75 2.70 -7.07 -8.18
N MET A 76 3.95 -7.40 -7.92
CA MET A 76 4.31 -8.27 -6.80
C MET A 76 4.01 -7.58 -5.47
N LEU A 77 4.44 -6.34 -5.30
CA LEU A 77 4.17 -5.60 -4.06
C LEU A 77 2.69 -5.32 -3.86
N LEU A 78 1.95 -5.09 -4.93
CA LEU A 78 0.51 -4.90 -4.82
C LEU A 78 -0.16 -6.16 -4.28
N ALA A 79 0.20 -7.33 -4.82
CA ALA A 79 -0.34 -8.59 -4.37
C ALA A 79 0.05 -8.90 -2.92
N ILE A 80 1.31 -8.69 -2.58
CA ILE A 80 1.81 -8.93 -1.23
C ILE A 80 1.13 -7.99 -0.23
N ALA A 81 1.09 -6.70 -0.55
CA ALA A 81 0.55 -5.69 0.35
C ALA A 81 -0.93 -5.95 0.66
N THR A 82 -1.73 -6.23 -0.34
CA THR A 82 -3.15 -6.50 -0.11
C THR A 82 -3.35 -7.77 0.69
N LYS A 83 -2.56 -8.81 0.42
CA LYS A 83 -2.64 -10.05 1.17
C LYS A 83 -2.32 -9.86 2.65
N LEU A 84 -1.21 -9.17 2.95
CA LEU A 84 -0.80 -8.95 4.32
C LEU A 84 -1.71 -8.00 5.06
N ASN A 85 -2.23 -6.99 4.38
CA ASN A 85 -3.16 -6.06 4.97
C ASN A 85 -4.46 -6.76 5.33
N ASP A 86 -4.96 -7.63 4.46
CA ASP A 86 -6.20 -8.37 4.68
C ASP A 86 -6.09 -9.33 5.86
N ARG A 87 -4.87 -9.81 6.14
CA ARG A 87 -4.60 -10.70 7.27
C ARG A 87 -4.13 -9.96 8.51
N GLU A 88 -4.06 -8.63 8.44
CA GLU A 88 -3.63 -7.76 9.53
C GLU A 88 -2.24 -8.13 10.07
N LEU A 89 -1.37 -8.62 9.19
CA LEU A 89 0.00 -8.97 9.53
C LEU A 89 0.96 -7.81 9.34
N LEU A 90 0.66 -6.95 8.38
CA LEU A 90 1.45 -5.77 8.09
C LEU A 90 0.56 -4.81 7.29
N PHE A 91 0.54 -3.56 7.70
CA PHE A 91 -0.27 -2.54 7.06
C PHE A 91 0.57 -1.70 6.12
N PHE A 92 -0.01 -1.32 5.01
CA PHE A 92 0.68 -0.59 3.96
C PHE A 92 -0.08 0.69 3.63
N THR A 93 0.67 1.70 3.18
CA THR A 93 0.09 2.93 2.65
C THR A 93 0.50 3.05 1.20
N PHE A 94 -0.47 3.33 0.35
CA PHE A 94 -0.25 3.44 -1.09
C PHE A 94 -0.35 4.89 -1.49
N TYR A 95 0.58 5.35 -2.31
CA TYR A 95 0.67 6.75 -2.73
C TYR A 95 0.61 6.83 -4.25
N PHE A 96 -0.29 7.65 -4.75
CA PHE A 96 -0.42 7.91 -6.19
C PHE A 96 -0.22 9.40 -6.39
N THR A 97 0.65 9.78 -7.32
CA THR A 97 1.12 11.14 -7.41
C THR A 97 0.63 11.92 -8.63
N ARG A 98 0.23 11.23 -9.69
CA ARG A 98 -0.30 11.91 -10.87
C ARG A 98 -1.68 12.51 -10.61
N ASP A 99 -2.57 11.68 -10.08
CA ASP A 99 -3.87 12.12 -9.57
C ASP A 99 -3.82 11.84 -8.07
N PRO A 100 -3.45 12.82 -7.25
CA PRO A 100 -3.07 12.57 -5.87
C PRO A 100 -4.11 11.83 -5.05
N LEU A 101 -3.70 10.70 -4.50
CA LEU A 101 -4.56 9.89 -3.66
C LEU A 101 -3.67 9.06 -2.74
N THR A 102 -4.05 8.96 -1.47
CA THR A 102 -3.40 8.10 -0.50
C THR A 102 -4.39 7.05 -0.02
N VAL A 103 -3.96 5.79 0.01
CA VAL A 103 -4.80 4.69 0.47
C VAL A 103 -4.11 4.01 1.64
N TRP A 104 -4.78 3.96 2.79
CA TRP A 104 -4.29 3.31 4.00
C TRP A 104 -4.93 1.95 4.19
N GLY A 105 -4.10 0.93 4.43
CA GLY A 105 -4.61 -0.32 4.99
C GLY A 105 -4.88 -0.13 6.47
N ASN A 106 -5.96 -0.70 6.98
CA ASN A 106 -6.38 -0.50 8.35
C ASN A 106 -6.91 -1.80 8.94
N TYR A 107 -7.17 -1.80 10.24
CA TYR A 107 -7.73 -2.95 10.95
C TYR A 107 -9.12 -3.30 10.42
N LYS A 108 -9.58 -4.50 10.72
CA LYS A 108 -10.88 -5.02 10.29
C LYS A 108 -10.99 -5.11 8.76
N GLN A 109 -9.82 -5.22 8.11
CA GLN A 109 -9.77 -5.39 6.66
C GLN A 109 -10.38 -4.22 5.90
N GLU A 110 -10.30 -3.03 6.47
CA GLU A 110 -10.76 -1.81 5.82
C GLU A 110 -9.61 -1.09 5.14
N TYR A 111 -9.92 -0.39 4.06
CA TYR A 111 -8.99 0.52 3.42
C TYR A 111 -9.61 1.91 3.45
N ILE A 112 -8.80 2.90 3.77
CA ILE A 112 -9.26 4.29 3.86
C ILE A 112 -8.53 5.08 2.79
N CYS A 113 -9.29 5.71 1.91
CA CYS A 113 -8.73 6.55 0.85
C CYS A 113 -8.82 8.00 1.24
N PHE A 114 -7.73 8.73 1.03
CA PHE A 114 -7.66 10.15 1.28
C PHE A 114 -7.31 10.86 -0.01
N ARG A 115 -8.16 11.78 -0.43
CA ARG A 115 -7.95 12.57 -1.63
C ARG A 115 -7.98 14.03 -1.28
N PRO A 116 -7.05 14.85 -1.78
CA PRO A 116 -7.15 16.29 -1.60
C PRO A 116 -8.43 16.78 -2.24
N ARG A 117 -9.25 17.53 -1.49
CA ARG A 117 -10.46 18.12 -2.04
C ARG A 117 -10.05 19.28 -2.92
N LYS A 118 -10.61 19.34 -4.12
CA LYS A 118 -10.29 20.42 -5.01
C LYS A 118 -10.81 21.73 -4.40
N ALA A 119 -9.89 22.63 -4.25
CA ALA A 119 -10.15 23.90 -3.61
C ALA A 119 -11.29 24.62 -4.31
N GLY A 120 -12.42 24.59 -3.68
CA GLY A 120 -13.54 25.32 -4.13
C GLY A 120 -13.65 25.37 -5.60
N GLY A 121 -13.07 24.43 -6.16
CA GLY A 121 -12.84 24.60 -7.47
C GLY A 121 -12.21 25.89 -7.61
N VAL A 122 -11.82 26.26 -6.73
CA VAL A 122 -11.27 27.33 -6.74
C VAL A 122 -10.69 27.44 -7.30
N SER A 123 -11.03 27.16 -7.20
CA SER A 123 -10.73 27.27 -7.46
C SER A 123 -10.59 27.19 -7.78
#